data_ee6a42ba046253f9a466628f79bd864d
#
_entry.id   ee6a42ba046253f9a466628f79bd864d
#
_cell.length_a   1.000
_cell.length_b   1.000
_cell.length_c   1.000
_cell.angle_alpha   90.00
_cell.angle_beta   90.00
_cell.angle_gamma   90.00
#
_symmetry.space_group_name_H-M   'P 1'
#
loop_
_entity.id
_entity.type
_entity.pdbx_description
1 polymer ?
#
loop_
_entity_poly.entity_id
_entity_poly.type
_entity_poly.pdbx_seq_one_letter_code
_entity_poly.pdbx_strand_id
1 'polypeptide(L)'
;MPSATKLTSRLAQLRLVWDGTSPGVACARRWKSSAAPQASFVLEDFPETRKLEDTEWRRSIPYSEVPGPTPLPILGNNWRFLPYIGHFRIEQLDKISRYLYDNYGPCVKLAGIMGRPDIVFIADPDDIEKVFRNEDQYPHRPSMPSLVYYKTVMRKDFFGKYAGVLSVQGENWSSFRAKVQQAMLQPRTAKLYIGAIEEAATALVDRARSIKDENQEMPADFMNELNKWSLESIASIALDTRLGCLDDRCPEDTQQLINAVTKFFTNVRTLEVKFPFWKFFSTPTWRSYISALDTIWRVSLNHIEAAIQRTKDNPNSQREVSVLQRLLAANTNDPHVAVVMALEMFIVGIDTVSTAVASTMYQLSQHQDVQDKLYKEISTILPTRDTPITAARLESMHYLKSCIKENFRMFPTVLWNGRHLSKDSVIHGYQIPKGTMIIFQNYVASNLDKHFADSSKFYPERWMKSSSSSNDQSPESRQNKESGCPHHHAFSSLPFGYGKRMCLGKRFADLEMQTVICKMIQNFKVEYNHQKLDYVMSPMYMPNGPLKFKLTDRE
;
A
#
# COMPACT_ATOMS: atom_id res chain seq x y z
N MET A 1 31.79 19.01 -0.02
CA MET A 1 30.47 18.90 -0.67
C MET A 1 30.55 18.93 -2.21
N PRO A 2 31.30 18.03 -2.86
CA PRO A 2 31.40 17.99 -4.34
C PRO A 2 30.26 17.19 -5.02
N SER A 3 29.44 16.44 -4.27
CA SER A 3 28.49 15.49 -4.85
C SER A 3 27.17 16.13 -5.35
N ALA A 4 26.72 17.21 -4.71
CA ALA A 4 25.46 17.86 -5.06
C ALA A 4 25.53 18.63 -6.40
N THR A 5 26.68 19.17 -6.74
CA THR A 5 26.90 19.89 -8.00
C THR A 5 26.91 18.94 -9.21
N LYS A 6 27.41 17.71 -9.03
CA LYS A 6 27.35 16.67 -10.06
C LYS A 6 25.92 16.13 -10.29
N LEU A 7 25.08 16.16 -9.25
CA LEU A 7 23.69 15.72 -9.38
C LEU A 7 22.85 16.71 -10.19
N THR A 8 22.97 18.01 -9.90
CA THR A 8 22.24 19.05 -10.67
C THR A 8 22.67 19.12 -12.12
N SER A 9 23.97 18.93 -12.43
CA SER A 9 24.42 18.88 -13.82
C SER A 9 23.89 17.64 -14.56
N ARG A 10 23.80 16.49 -13.91
CA ARG A 10 23.19 15.28 -14.47
C ARG A 10 21.66 15.41 -14.61
N LEU A 11 20.99 15.99 -13.63
CA LEU A 11 19.54 16.24 -13.69
C LEU A 11 19.22 17.30 -14.76
N ALA A 12 20.05 18.32 -14.92
CA ALA A 12 19.94 19.31 -16.00
C ALA A 12 20.19 18.69 -17.39
N GLN A 13 21.17 17.78 -17.51
CA GLN A 13 21.40 17.04 -18.75
C GLN A 13 20.25 16.08 -19.08
N LEU A 14 19.61 15.48 -18.08
CA LEU A 14 18.41 14.65 -18.26
C LEU A 14 17.18 15.49 -18.67
N ARG A 15 17.10 16.76 -18.24
CA ARG A 15 16.08 17.70 -18.69
C ARG A 15 16.18 18.04 -20.17
N LEU A 16 17.39 18.21 -20.70
CA LEU A 16 17.63 18.45 -22.15
C LEU A 16 17.18 17.28 -23.05
N VAL A 17 17.17 16.06 -22.50
CA VAL A 17 16.63 14.86 -23.17
C VAL A 17 15.10 14.82 -23.10
N TRP A 18 14.49 15.55 -22.17
CA TRP A 18 13.05 15.55 -21.92
C TRP A 18 12.28 16.63 -22.72
N ASP A 19 12.88 17.82 -22.92
CA ASP A 19 12.23 18.96 -23.59
C ASP A 19 12.17 18.82 -25.12
N GLY A 20 12.79 17.83 -25.70
CA GLY A 20 12.84 17.57 -27.12
C GLY A 20 12.02 16.34 -27.56
N THR A 21 10.80 16.54 -27.98
CA THR A 21 9.90 15.62 -28.68
C THR A 21 8.94 14.81 -27.81
N SER A 22 7.66 15.08 -27.96
CA SER A 22 6.57 14.23 -27.48
C SER A 22 6.70 12.82 -28.06
N PRO A 23 6.91 11.77 -27.23
CA PRO A 23 7.16 10.41 -27.73
C PRO A 23 5.95 9.72 -28.36
N GLY A 24 4.81 10.38 -28.40
CA GLY A 24 3.56 9.79 -28.91
C GLY A 24 3.57 9.45 -30.42
N VAL A 25 4.40 10.11 -31.21
CA VAL A 25 4.43 9.92 -32.68
C VAL A 25 5.62 9.05 -33.14
N ALA A 26 6.73 9.07 -32.41
CA ALA A 26 7.92 8.29 -32.79
C ALA A 26 7.80 6.78 -32.46
N CYS A 27 7.00 6.40 -31.47
CA CYS A 27 6.80 5.01 -31.08
C CYS A 27 6.06 4.19 -32.15
N ALA A 28 5.12 4.81 -32.88
CA ALA A 28 4.36 4.11 -33.92
C ALA A 28 5.18 3.74 -35.18
N ARG A 29 6.29 4.42 -35.45
CA ARG A 29 7.15 4.13 -36.62
C ARG A 29 8.27 3.12 -36.36
N ARG A 30 8.69 2.92 -35.11
CA ARG A 30 9.78 1.99 -34.77
C ARG A 30 9.34 0.54 -34.56
N TRP A 31 8.03 0.29 -34.49
CA TRP A 31 7.47 -1.04 -34.26
C TRP A 31 7.35 -1.92 -35.51
N LYS A 32 7.69 -1.40 -36.68
CA LYS A 32 7.57 -2.18 -37.94
C LYS A 32 8.77 -3.09 -38.28
N SER A 33 9.86 -3.10 -37.49
CA SER A 33 11.05 -3.83 -37.90
C SER A 33 11.86 -4.57 -36.83
N SER A 34 11.37 -4.73 -35.61
CA SER A 34 11.97 -5.67 -34.66
C SER A 34 10.89 -6.55 -34.06
N ALA A 35 10.99 -7.85 -34.26
CA ALA A 35 10.27 -8.83 -33.47
C ALA A 35 10.38 -8.42 -32.01
N ALA A 36 9.24 -8.27 -31.32
CA ALA A 36 9.23 -8.03 -29.89
C ALA A 36 10.18 -9.07 -29.28
N PRO A 37 11.15 -8.67 -28.43
CA PRO A 37 11.86 -9.68 -27.68
C PRO A 37 10.76 -10.43 -26.95
N GLN A 38 10.62 -11.72 -27.23
CA GLN A 38 9.91 -12.62 -26.34
C GLN A 38 10.55 -12.35 -25.00
N ALA A 39 9.86 -11.58 -24.14
CA ALA A 39 10.11 -11.62 -22.73
C ALA A 39 9.67 -13.04 -22.34
N SER A 40 10.53 -14.02 -22.69
CA SER A 40 10.59 -15.23 -21.93
C SER A 40 10.66 -14.71 -20.49
N PHE A 41 9.74 -15.12 -19.65
CA PHE A 41 10.01 -15.19 -18.24
C PHE A 41 11.25 -16.10 -18.18
N VAL A 42 12.42 -15.48 -18.27
CA VAL A 42 13.64 -16.12 -17.84
C VAL A 42 13.39 -16.24 -16.34
N LEU A 43 12.96 -17.41 -15.93
CA LEU A 43 13.21 -17.88 -14.59
C LEU A 43 14.73 -17.75 -14.48
N GLU A 44 15.19 -16.62 -13.87
CA GLU A 44 16.60 -16.49 -13.53
C GLU A 44 16.95 -17.77 -12.80
N ASP A 45 18.02 -18.44 -13.19
CA ASP A 45 18.50 -19.65 -12.57
C ASP A 45 18.68 -19.39 -11.07
N PHE A 46 17.71 -19.84 -10.29
CA PHE A 46 17.81 -19.79 -8.85
C PHE A 46 18.88 -20.80 -8.44
N PRO A 47 19.86 -20.42 -7.61
CA PRO A 47 20.88 -21.36 -7.14
C PRO A 47 20.21 -22.59 -6.52
N GLU A 48 20.78 -23.77 -6.78
CA GLU A 48 20.29 -25.05 -6.27
C GLU A 48 20.11 -24.99 -4.76
N THR A 49 18.85 -24.95 -4.32
CA THR A 49 18.49 -24.93 -2.90
C THR A 49 18.35 -26.35 -2.37
N ARG A 50 18.72 -26.53 -1.08
CA ARG A 50 18.61 -27.79 -0.34
C ARG A 50 17.33 -28.53 -0.70
N LYS A 51 17.46 -29.81 -1.08
CA LYS A 51 16.33 -30.72 -1.26
C LYS A 51 15.51 -30.67 0.02
N LEU A 52 14.20 -30.42 -0.10
CA LEU A 52 13.24 -30.72 0.94
C LEU A 52 13.52 -32.13 1.45
N GLU A 53 13.31 -32.37 2.76
CA GLU A 53 13.38 -33.73 3.27
C GLU A 53 12.46 -34.56 2.41
N ASP A 54 13.07 -35.48 1.66
CA ASP A 54 12.45 -36.27 0.57
C ASP A 54 11.17 -36.99 1.05
N THR A 55 11.00 -37.13 2.36
CA THR A 55 9.90 -37.80 3.03
C THR A 55 8.59 -36.98 3.13
N GLU A 56 8.63 -35.65 3.44
CA GLU A 56 7.42 -34.81 3.52
C GLU A 56 6.81 -34.63 2.12
N TRP A 57 7.67 -34.34 1.12
CA TRP A 57 7.22 -34.19 -0.28
C TRP A 57 6.55 -35.45 -0.81
N ARG A 58 7.16 -36.62 -0.63
CA ARG A 58 6.63 -37.91 -1.15
C ARG A 58 5.31 -38.33 -0.48
N ARG A 59 5.04 -37.89 0.74
CA ARG A 59 3.79 -38.18 1.46
C ARG A 59 2.69 -37.18 1.14
N SER A 60 3.01 -36.06 0.52
CA SER A 60 2.07 -34.98 0.24
C SER A 60 1.27 -35.24 -1.03
N ILE A 61 0.10 -34.65 -1.11
CA ILE A 61 -0.85 -34.79 -2.24
C ILE A 61 -0.25 -34.09 -3.47
N PRO A 62 -0.32 -34.70 -4.66
CA PRO A 62 0.19 -34.11 -5.89
C PRO A 62 -0.42 -32.73 -6.21
N TYR A 63 0.35 -31.85 -6.87
CA TYR A 63 -0.10 -30.52 -7.30
C TYR A 63 -1.34 -30.56 -8.20
N SER A 64 -1.51 -31.62 -9.00
CA SER A 64 -2.69 -31.81 -9.85
C SER A 64 -3.99 -31.83 -9.05
N GLU A 65 -3.95 -32.30 -7.81
CA GLU A 65 -5.11 -32.48 -6.92
C GLU A 65 -5.43 -31.24 -6.06
N VAL A 66 -4.64 -30.17 -6.15
CA VAL A 66 -4.98 -28.92 -5.47
C VAL A 66 -6.34 -28.42 -5.97
N PRO A 67 -7.34 -28.25 -5.05
CA PRO A 67 -8.71 -27.90 -5.44
C PRO A 67 -8.76 -26.51 -6.10
N GLY A 68 -9.74 -26.34 -6.99
CA GLY A 68 -9.94 -25.05 -7.64
C GLY A 68 -10.94 -25.10 -8.79
N PRO A 69 -11.31 -23.93 -9.32
CA PRO A 69 -12.24 -23.87 -10.44
C PRO A 69 -11.65 -24.51 -11.70
N THR A 70 -12.41 -25.43 -12.30
CA THR A 70 -11.99 -26.15 -13.51
C THR A 70 -11.77 -25.19 -14.67
N PRO A 71 -10.58 -25.20 -15.29
CA PRO A 71 -10.30 -24.40 -16.47
C PRO A 71 -11.02 -24.98 -17.70
N LEU A 72 -11.53 -24.12 -18.59
CA LEU A 72 -12.03 -24.55 -19.89
C LEU A 72 -10.86 -24.82 -20.87
N PRO A 73 -11.04 -25.73 -21.84
CA PRO A 73 -10.05 -25.88 -22.92
C PRO A 73 -9.78 -24.53 -23.60
N ILE A 74 -8.51 -24.22 -23.92
CA ILE A 74 -8.03 -22.98 -24.56
C ILE A 74 -8.20 -21.73 -23.71
N LEU A 75 -9.40 -21.46 -23.17
CA LEU A 75 -9.69 -20.24 -22.41
C LEU A 75 -9.21 -20.30 -20.96
N GLY A 76 -8.92 -21.50 -20.45
CA GLY A 76 -8.57 -21.66 -19.03
C GLY A 76 -9.64 -21.07 -18.11
N ASN A 77 -9.26 -20.38 -17.05
CA ASN A 77 -10.16 -19.65 -16.16
C ASN A 77 -10.40 -18.18 -16.58
N ASN A 78 -9.86 -17.72 -17.71
CA ASN A 78 -10.11 -16.36 -18.20
C ASN A 78 -11.58 -16.10 -18.52
N TRP A 79 -12.34 -17.12 -18.92
CA TRP A 79 -13.76 -16.98 -19.21
C TRP A 79 -14.57 -16.45 -18.03
N ARG A 80 -14.11 -16.71 -16.79
CA ARG A 80 -14.77 -16.23 -15.57
C ARG A 80 -14.72 -14.72 -15.42
N PHE A 81 -13.77 -14.06 -16.09
CA PHE A 81 -13.61 -12.60 -16.12
C PHE A 81 -14.24 -11.95 -17.36
N LEU A 82 -14.82 -12.72 -18.28
CA LEU A 82 -15.45 -12.14 -19.46
C LEU A 82 -16.73 -11.40 -19.09
N PRO A 83 -17.00 -10.23 -19.70
CA PRO A 83 -18.28 -9.54 -19.54
C PRO A 83 -19.44 -10.45 -19.94
N TYR A 84 -20.55 -10.35 -19.24
CA TYR A 84 -21.82 -11.07 -19.49
C TYR A 84 -21.81 -12.59 -19.26
N ILE A 85 -20.67 -13.27 -19.43
CA ILE A 85 -20.54 -14.73 -19.29
C ILE A 85 -19.94 -15.09 -17.93
N GLY A 86 -18.84 -14.42 -17.57
CA GLY A 86 -18.13 -14.67 -16.33
C GLY A 86 -18.77 -13.97 -15.13
N HIS A 87 -18.52 -14.52 -13.95
CA HIS A 87 -19.03 -13.98 -12.69
C HIS A 87 -17.94 -13.30 -11.85
N PHE A 88 -16.67 -13.34 -12.27
CA PHE A 88 -15.57 -12.65 -11.59
C PHE A 88 -15.46 -11.22 -12.10
N ARG A 89 -15.50 -10.26 -11.16
CA ARG A 89 -15.29 -8.84 -11.44
C ARG A 89 -14.03 -8.38 -10.74
N ILE A 90 -13.10 -7.78 -11.47
CA ILE A 90 -11.82 -7.30 -10.91
C ILE A 90 -11.99 -6.17 -9.89
N GLU A 91 -13.14 -5.54 -9.88
CA GLU A 91 -13.52 -4.54 -8.88
C GLU A 91 -13.97 -5.19 -7.54
N GLN A 92 -14.26 -6.49 -7.55
CA GLN A 92 -14.79 -7.28 -6.44
C GLN A 92 -13.86 -8.44 -6.08
N LEU A 93 -12.56 -8.14 -5.94
CA LEU A 93 -11.55 -9.14 -5.58
C LEU A 93 -11.78 -9.75 -4.19
N ASP A 94 -12.39 -9.01 -3.29
CA ASP A 94 -12.89 -9.48 -1.99
C ASP A 94 -13.92 -10.61 -2.14
N LYS A 95 -14.92 -10.42 -3.01
CA LYS A 95 -15.94 -11.42 -3.30
C LYS A 95 -15.37 -12.64 -4.03
N ILE A 96 -14.41 -12.42 -4.94
CA ILE A 96 -13.69 -13.53 -5.60
C ILE A 96 -12.90 -14.34 -4.56
N SER A 97 -12.16 -13.68 -3.68
CA SER A 97 -11.40 -14.33 -2.61
C SER A 97 -12.31 -15.18 -1.72
N ARG A 98 -13.44 -14.60 -1.30
CA ARG A 98 -14.41 -15.31 -0.48
C ARG A 98 -15.04 -16.50 -1.21
N TYR A 99 -15.45 -16.32 -2.48
CA TYR A 99 -15.95 -17.39 -3.33
C TYR A 99 -14.97 -18.56 -3.46
N LEU A 100 -13.69 -18.26 -3.70
CA LEU A 100 -12.66 -19.31 -3.82
C LEU A 100 -12.53 -20.08 -2.51
N TYR A 101 -12.47 -19.38 -1.38
CA TYR A 101 -12.38 -20.02 -0.08
C TYR A 101 -13.62 -20.87 0.26
N ASP A 102 -14.81 -20.33 0.08
CA ASP A 102 -16.07 -20.99 0.46
C ASP A 102 -16.35 -22.26 -0.37
N ASN A 103 -15.92 -22.28 -1.65
CA ASN A 103 -16.18 -23.41 -2.55
C ASN A 103 -15.04 -24.42 -2.61
N TYR A 104 -13.79 -24.04 -2.32
CA TYR A 104 -12.63 -24.90 -2.53
C TYR A 104 -11.72 -25.01 -1.29
N GLY A 105 -12.00 -24.27 -0.22
CA GLY A 105 -11.25 -24.34 1.03
C GLY A 105 -10.06 -23.38 1.12
N PRO A 106 -9.15 -23.61 2.09
CA PRO A 106 -8.07 -22.67 2.43
C PRO A 106 -6.88 -22.68 1.47
N CYS A 107 -6.76 -23.67 0.58
CA CYS A 107 -5.70 -23.77 -0.43
C CYS A 107 -6.34 -24.02 -1.79
N VAL A 108 -6.29 -23.06 -2.69
CA VAL A 108 -7.05 -23.06 -3.95
C VAL A 108 -6.15 -22.74 -5.14
N LYS A 109 -6.17 -23.57 -6.17
CA LYS A 109 -5.46 -23.37 -7.43
C LYS A 109 -6.34 -22.71 -8.48
N LEU A 110 -5.96 -21.55 -8.96
CA LEU A 110 -6.56 -20.88 -10.11
C LEU A 110 -5.63 -21.08 -11.33
N ALA A 111 -5.89 -22.12 -12.08
CA ALA A 111 -5.06 -22.53 -13.21
C ALA A 111 -5.53 -21.93 -14.54
N GLY A 112 -4.63 -21.87 -15.54
CA GLY A 112 -4.95 -21.51 -16.91
C GLY A 112 -5.34 -20.04 -17.11
N ILE A 113 -4.78 -19.14 -16.35
CA ILE A 113 -4.88 -17.70 -16.64
C ILE A 113 -3.88 -17.35 -17.74
N MET A 114 -4.39 -16.96 -18.91
CA MET A 114 -3.56 -16.69 -20.10
C MET A 114 -2.47 -15.65 -19.83
N GLY A 115 -1.23 -16.00 -20.17
CA GLY A 115 -0.09 -15.12 -19.97
C GLY A 115 0.43 -15.02 -18.54
N ARG A 116 -0.02 -15.90 -17.64
CA ARG A 116 0.40 -15.97 -16.25
C ARG A 116 0.65 -17.41 -15.81
N PRO A 117 1.53 -17.64 -14.82
CA PRO A 117 1.62 -18.92 -14.14
C PRO A 117 0.32 -19.21 -13.37
N ASP A 118 0.12 -20.48 -13.01
CA ASP A 118 -0.94 -20.85 -12.08
C ASP A 118 -0.76 -20.11 -10.75
N ILE A 119 -1.88 -19.74 -10.15
CA ILE A 119 -1.94 -19.01 -8.89
C ILE A 119 -2.50 -19.93 -7.83
N VAL A 120 -1.81 -20.08 -6.71
CA VAL A 120 -2.33 -20.79 -5.54
C VAL A 120 -2.65 -19.76 -4.46
N PHE A 121 -3.91 -19.71 -4.08
CA PHE A 121 -4.44 -18.88 -3.00
C PHE A 121 -4.38 -19.66 -1.70
N ILE A 122 -3.81 -19.07 -0.64
CA ILE A 122 -3.78 -19.68 0.70
C ILE A 122 -4.38 -18.73 1.72
N ALA A 123 -5.26 -19.26 2.59
CA ALA A 123 -5.96 -18.51 3.62
C ALA A 123 -5.62 -18.95 5.04
N ASP A 124 -4.94 -20.07 5.20
CA ASP A 124 -4.55 -20.56 6.52
C ASP A 124 -3.34 -19.77 7.05
N PRO A 125 -3.39 -19.21 8.28
CA PRO A 125 -2.30 -18.42 8.84
C PRO A 125 -1.01 -19.20 9.07
N ASP A 126 -1.08 -20.50 9.39
CA ASP A 126 0.10 -21.35 9.59
C ASP A 126 0.83 -21.56 8.25
N ASP A 127 0.07 -21.81 7.17
CA ASP A 127 0.63 -21.91 5.82
C ASP A 127 1.23 -20.59 5.36
N ILE A 128 0.56 -19.47 5.63
CA ILE A 128 1.08 -18.12 5.34
C ILE A 128 2.39 -17.88 6.10
N GLU A 129 2.44 -18.23 7.38
CA GLU A 129 3.65 -18.13 8.19
C GLU A 129 4.76 -19.02 7.64
N LYS A 130 4.45 -20.28 7.30
CA LYS A 130 5.40 -21.23 6.71
C LYS A 130 6.06 -20.66 5.47
N VAL A 131 5.30 -20.06 4.55
CA VAL A 131 5.84 -19.44 3.34
C VAL A 131 6.73 -18.24 3.66
N PHE A 132 6.31 -17.34 4.55
CA PHE A 132 7.11 -16.17 4.92
C PHE A 132 8.41 -16.52 5.65
N ARG A 133 8.39 -17.53 6.53
CA ARG A 133 9.59 -17.95 7.29
C ARG A 133 10.61 -18.71 6.42
N ASN A 134 10.13 -19.34 5.35
CA ASN A 134 10.96 -20.07 4.40
C ASN A 134 11.37 -19.25 3.16
N GLU A 135 11.21 -17.91 3.22
CA GLU A 135 11.66 -17.01 2.16
C GLU A 135 13.19 -17.06 2.00
N ASP A 136 13.64 -17.02 0.77
CA ASP A 136 15.06 -16.90 0.43
C ASP A 136 15.65 -15.53 0.79
N GLN A 137 16.95 -15.39 0.48
CA GLN A 137 17.66 -14.13 0.63
C GLN A 137 16.98 -12.98 -0.14
N TYR A 138 16.47 -13.27 -1.33
CA TYR A 138 15.79 -12.33 -2.22
C TYR A 138 14.34 -12.76 -2.49
N PRO A 139 13.39 -12.54 -1.55
CA PRO A 139 12.01 -12.97 -1.75
C PRO A 139 11.40 -12.37 -3.01
N HIS A 140 10.97 -13.21 -3.94
CA HIS A 140 10.35 -12.77 -5.19
C HIS A 140 8.87 -12.42 -4.95
N ARG A 141 8.54 -11.14 -5.05
CA ARG A 141 7.16 -10.65 -4.95
C ARG A 141 6.60 -10.43 -6.35
N PRO A 142 5.36 -10.87 -6.66
CA PRO A 142 4.70 -10.48 -7.90
C PRO A 142 4.84 -8.98 -8.11
N SER A 143 5.42 -8.57 -9.22
CA SER A 143 5.65 -7.18 -9.57
C SER A 143 4.57 -6.69 -10.53
N MET A 144 4.64 -5.41 -10.88
CA MET A 144 3.84 -4.80 -11.94
C MET A 144 4.67 -4.79 -13.23
N PRO A 145 4.52 -5.80 -14.13
CA PRO A 145 5.28 -5.87 -15.38
C PRO A 145 5.22 -4.60 -16.23
N SER A 146 4.07 -3.90 -16.20
CA SER A 146 3.92 -2.61 -16.87
C SER A 146 4.86 -1.54 -16.31
N LEU A 147 5.01 -1.46 -14.98
CA LEU A 147 5.90 -0.52 -14.31
C LEU A 147 7.36 -0.89 -14.49
N VAL A 148 7.66 -2.20 -14.45
CA VAL A 148 9.02 -2.71 -14.77
C VAL A 148 9.41 -2.25 -16.16
N TYR A 149 8.56 -2.49 -17.18
CA TYR A 149 8.83 -2.08 -18.56
C TYR A 149 9.04 -0.57 -18.70
N TYR A 150 8.17 0.22 -18.07
CA TYR A 150 8.30 1.68 -18.06
C TYR A 150 9.66 2.13 -17.53
N LYS A 151 10.06 1.64 -16.37
CA LYS A 151 11.30 2.07 -15.70
C LYS A 151 12.57 1.50 -16.34
N THR A 152 12.56 0.22 -16.73
CA THR A 152 13.78 -0.47 -17.19
C THR A 152 14.00 -0.42 -18.70
N VAL A 153 12.95 -0.12 -19.47
CA VAL A 153 13.03 -0.03 -20.94
C VAL A 153 12.76 1.39 -21.43
N MET A 154 11.60 1.98 -21.08
CA MET A 154 11.21 3.29 -21.61
C MET A 154 11.98 4.45 -20.99
N ARG A 155 12.31 4.38 -19.71
CA ARG A 155 13.02 5.41 -18.93
C ARG A 155 14.34 4.90 -18.34
N LYS A 156 14.97 3.93 -19.02
CA LYS A 156 16.24 3.32 -18.60
C LYS A 156 17.33 4.35 -18.33
N ASP A 157 17.40 5.39 -19.13
CA ASP A 157 18.42 6.44 -19.01
C ASP A 157 18.32 7.18 -17.66
N PHE A 158 17.09 7.37 -17.14
CA PHE A 158 16.88 7.96 -15.84
C PHE A 158 17.09 6.97 -14.71
N PHE A 159 16.41 5.81 -14.75
CA PHE A 159 16.43 4.85 -13.63
C PHE A 159 17.74 4.07 -13.53
N GLY A 160 18.42 3.80 -14.64
CA GLY A 160 19.64 3.01 -14.68
C GLY A 160 19.47 1.66 -13.98
N LYS A 161 20.34 1.40 -12.99
CA LYS A 161 20.30 0.21 -12.15
C LYS A 161 19.30 0.30 -10.99
N TYR A 162 18.72 1.49 -10.71
CA TYR A 162 17.85 1.74 -9.58
C TYR A 162 16.42 2.03 -10.02
N ALA A 163 15.64 1.00 -10.26
CA ALA A 163 14.22 1.17 -10.59
C ALA A 163 13.29 1.16 -9.34
N GLY A 164 13.85 1.37 -8.12
CA GLY A 164 13.11 1.49 -6.87
C GLY A 164 12.73 0.15 -6.22
N VAL A 165 11.88 0.18 -5.19
CA VAL A 165 11.49 -1.02 -4.41
C VAL A 165 10.28 -1.77 -4.98
N LEU A 166 9.48 -1.12 -5.85
CA LEU A 166 8.25 -1.70 -6.40
C LEU A 166 8.48 -2.58 -7.63
N SER A 167 9.46 -2.19 -8.47
CA SER A 167 9.59 -2.74 -9.83
C SER A 167 10.63 -3.83 -9.95
N VAL A 168 11.66 -3.84 -9.11
CA VAL A 168 12.80 -4.74 -9.25
C VAL A 168 12.76 -5.91 -8.29
N GLN A 169 13.46 -6.98 -8.67
CA GLN A 169 13.58 -8.22 -7.91
C GLN A 169 15.06 -8.52 -7.65
N GLY A 170 15.32 -9.63 -6.95
CA GLY A 170 16.66 -10.16 -6.75
C GLY A 170 17.61 -9.20 -6.02
N GLU A 171 18.87 -9.24 -6.40
CA GLU A 171 19.94 -8.45 -5.81
C GLU A 171 19.76 -6.94 -6.02
N ASN A 172 19.26 -6.50 -7.19
CA ASN A 172 19.00 -5.09 -7.47
C ASN A 172 17.98 -4.50 -6.49
N TRP A 173 16.91 -5.24 -6.17
CA TRP A 173 15.96 -4.85 -5.13
C TRP A 173 16.61 -4.79 -3.76
N SER A 174 17.36 -5.83 -3.39
CA SER A 174 17.99 -5.94 -2.07
C SER A 174 19.00 -4.81 -1.85
N SER A 175 19.85 -4.53 -2.84
CA SER A 175 20.82 -3.45 -2.81
C SER A 175 20.15 -2.07 -2.63
N PHE A 176 19.08 -1.79 -3.41
CA PHE A 176 18.33 -0.55 -3.25
C PHE A 176 17.66 -0.46 -1.88
N ARG A 177 16.97 -1.55 -1.47
CA ARG A 177 16.28 -1.64 -0.16
C ARG A 177 17.23 -1.39 1.01
N ALA A 178 18.43 -1.97 0.99
CA ALA A 178 19.44 -1.79 2.03
C ALA A 178 19.86 -0.33 2.19
N LYS A 179 19.97 0.42 1.09
CA LYS A 179 20.36 1.84 1.09
C LYS A 179 19.29 2.78 1.65
N VAL A 180 18.01 2.42 1.58
CA VAL A 180 16.91 3.30 1.97
C VAL A 180 16.20 2.88 3.27
N GLN A 181 16.26 1.60 3.65
CA GLN A 181 15.46 1.07 4.76
C GLN A 181 15.77 1.70 6.11
N GLN A 182 17.01 2.11 6.36
CA GLN A 182 17.40 2.73 7.62
C GLN A 182 16.66 4.06 7.83
N ALA A 183 16.62 4.92 6.81
CA ALA A 183 15.90 6.18 6.88
C ALA A 183 14.38 6.00 6.99
N MET A 184 13.84 4.92 6.41
CA MET A 184 12.39 4.70 6.30
C MET A 184 11.78 3.91 7.46
N LEU A 185 12.50 2.95 8.03
CA LEU A 185 11.94 2.00 9.01
C LEU A 185 12.31 2.29 10.46
N GLN A 186 13.29 3.17 10.72
CA GLN A 186 13.67 3.50 12.09
C GLN A 186 12.56 4.29 12.80
N PRO A 187 12.03 3.79 13.93
CA PRO A 187 10.97 4.48 14.67
C PRO A 187 11.37 5.89 15.12
N ARG A 188 12.64 6.07 15.53
CA ARG A 188 13.17 7.39 15.96
C ARG A 188 13.12 8.40 14.81
N THR A 189 13.48 7.97 13.60
CA THR A 189 13.45 8.85 12.41
C THR A 189 12.03 9.27 12.07
N ALA A 190 11.07 8.36 12.05
CA ALA A 190 9.68 8.70 11.73
C ALA A 190 9.07 9.69 12.73
N LYS A 191 9.39 9.55 14.02
CA LYS A 191 8.87 10.44 15.08
C LYS A 191 9.31 11.92 14.94
N LEU A 192 10.38 12.20 14.23
CA LEU A 192 10.84 13.55 13.97
C LEU A 192 9.85 14.35 13.11
N TYR A 193 9.04 13.68 12.31
CA TYR A 193 8.10 14.32 11.40
C TYR A 193 6.69 14.51 11.98
N ILE A 194 6.47 14.21 13.28
CA ILE A 194 5.15 14.33 13.89
C ILE A 194 4.62 15.77 13.80
N GLY A 195 5.47 16.78 14.02
CA GLY A 195 5.07 18.18 13.90
C GLY A 195 4.57 18.53 12.49
N ALA A 196 5.33 18.15 11.46
CA ALA A 196 4.95 18.38 10.06
C ALA A 196 3.67 17.62 9.66
N ILE A 197 3.50 16.40 10.17
CA ILE A 197 2.28 15.60 9.97
C ILE A 197 1.09 16.25 10.69
N GLU A 198 1.28 16.80 11.88
CA GLU A 198 0.24 17.51 12.63
C GLU A 198 -0.19 18.79 11.92
N GLU A 199 0.74 19.57 11.38
CA GLU A 199 0.43 20.75 10.59
C GLU A 199 -0.45 20.41 9.38
N ALA A 200 -0.10 19.36 8.62
CA ALA A 200 -0.92 18.89 7.50
C ALA A 200 -2.32 18.41 7.95
N ALA A 201 -2.40 17.71 9.09
CA ALA A 201 -3.67 17.26 9.65
C ALA A 201 -4.55 18.43 10.12
N THR A 202 -3.95 19.45 10.72
CA THR A 202 -4.65 20.68 11.13
C THR A 202 -5.17 21.43 9.90
N ALA A 203 -4.37 21.55 8.86
CA ALA A 203 -4.80 22.16 7.60
C ALA A 203 -6.00 21.42 6.96
N LEU A 204 -6.07 20.08 7.08
CA LEU A 204 -7.26 19.33 6.65
C LEU A 204 -8.49 19.64 7.50
N VAL A 205 -8.33 19.79 8.81
CA VAL A 205 -9.44 20.19 9.72
C VAL A 205 -9.98 21.58 9.32
N ASP A 206 -9.09 22.54 9.09
CA ASP A 206 -9.48 23.90 8.68
C ASP A 206 -10.13 23.89 7.29
N ARG A 207 -9.58 23.13 6.37
CA ARG A 207 -10.17 22.92 5.05
C ARG A 207 -11.56 22.30 5.15
N ALA A 208 -11.75 21.27 5.96
CA ALA A 208 -13.05 20.64 6.17
C ALA A 208 -14.09 21.64 6.72
N ARG A 209 -13.69 22.55 7.63
CA ARG A 209 -14.57 23.63 8.10
C ARG A 209 -14.98 24.59 6.99
N SER A 210 -14.07 24.92 6.09
CA SER A 210 -14.32 25.89 5.00
C SER A 210 -15.19 25.34 3.87
N ILE A 211 -15.21 24.02 3.64
CA ILE A 211 -15.90 23.41 2.49
C ILE A 211 -17.18 22.67 2.81
N LYS A 212 -17.51 22.46 4.11
CA LYS A 212 -18.77 21.85 4.50
C LYS A 212 -19.94 22.78 4.15
N ASP A 213 -21.04 22.19 3.72
CA ASP A 213 -22.26 22.91 3.38
C ASP A 213 -23.05 23.37 4.64
N GLU A 214 -24.22 23.99 4.41
CA GLU A 214 -25.12 24.45 5.47
C GLU A 214 -25.65 23.32 6.38
N ASN A 215 -25.67 22.07 5.86
CA ASN A 215 -26.04 20.87 6.61
C ASN A 215 -24.84 20.24 7.33
N GLN A 216 -23.67 20.88 7.25
CA GLN A 216 -22.38 20.40 7.78
C GLN A 216 -21.89 19.14 7.04
N GLU A 217 -22.35 18.90 5.81
CA GLU A 217 -21.92 17.78 5.00
C GLU A 217 -20.71 18.14 4.13
N MET A 218 -19.83 17.15 3.95
CA MET A 218 -18.69 17.24 3.03
C MET A 218 -19.14 17.11 1.58
N PRO A 219 -18.39 17.72 0.63
CA PRO A 219 -18.61 17.51 -0.80
C PRO A 219 -18.54 16.01 -1.16
N ALA A 220 -19.21 15.63 -2.25
CA ALA A 220 -19.26 14.24 -2.70
C ALA A 220 -17.86 13.67 -3.04
N ASP A 221 -16.93 14.53 -3.44
CA ASP A 221 -15.55 14.21 -3.76
C ASP A 221 -14.56 14.42 -2.61
N PHE A 222 -15.02 14.34 -1.35
CA PHE A 222 -14.18 14.52 -0.16
C PHE A 222 -12.94 13.60 -0.16
N MET A 223 -12.98 12.49 -0.91
CA MET A 223 -11.80 11.67 -1.16
C MET A 223 -10.65 12.46 -1.80
N ASN A 224 -10.94 13.45 -2.65
CA ASN A 224 -9.91 14.31 -3.23
C ASN A 224 -9.24 15.21 -2.16
N GLU A 225 -9.98 15.70 -1.18
CA GLU A 225 -9.40 16.46 -0.06
C GLU A 225 -8.51 15.57 0.82
N LEU A 226 -8.87 14.31 1.03
CA LEU A 226 -8.00 13.34 1.71
C LEU A 226 -6.72 13.04 0.90
N ASN A 227 -6.80 12.97 -0.43
CA ASN A 227 -5.62 12.83 -1.29
C ASN A 227 -4.72 14.06 -1.25
N LYS A 228 -5.29 15.28 -1.21
CA LYS A 228 -4.58 16.54 -1.02
C LYS A 228 -3.83 16.55 0.32
N TRP A 229 -4.51 16.17 1.39
CA TRP A 229 -3.89 16.04 2.71
C TRP A 229 -2.72 15.04 2.71
N SER A 230 -2.93 13.87 2.13
CA SER A 230 -1.90 12.84 2.09
C SER A 230 -0.68 13.30 1.27
N LEU A 231 -0.89 13.99 0.14
CA LEU A 231 0.19 14.57 -0.65
C LEU A 231 0.94 15.66 0.13
N GLU A 232 0.23 16.54 0.83
CA GLU A 232 0.83 17.58 1.69
C GLU A 232 1.72 16.98 2.78
N SER A 233 1.20 15.95 3.47
CA SER A 233 1.93 15.23 4.51
C SER A 233 3.19 14.56 3.96
N ILE A 234 3.08 13.83 2.83
CA ILE A 234 4.23 13.16 2.20
C ILE A 234 5.27 14.18 1.74
N ALA A 235 4.87 15.30 1.17
CA ALA A 235 5.80 16.33 0.71
C ALA A 235 6.56 16.99 1.89
N SER A 236 5.87 17.20 3.00
CA SER A 236 6.49 17.70 4.24
C SER A 236 7.51 16.70 4.79
N ILE A 237 7.20 15.40 4.80
CA ILE A 237 8.11 14.35 5.25
C ILE A 237 9.29 14.17 4.28
N ALA A 238 8.98 14.02 3.00
CA ALA A 238 9.96 13.65 1.99
C ALA A 238 10.91 14.81 1.64
N LEU A 239 10.39 16.03 1.55
CA LEU A 239 11.07 17.20 0.98
C LEU A 239 11.19 18.40 1.93
N ASP A 240 10.64 18.34 3.12
CA ASP A 240 10.45 19.50 4.02
C ASP A 240 9.80 20.68 3.25
N THR A 241 8.67 20.40 2.60
CA THR A 241 8.00 21.34 1.73
C THR A 241 6.49 21.28 1.91
N ARG A 242 5.87 22.43 2.12
CA ARG A 242 4.44 22.60 1.98
C ARG A 242 4.11 22.89 0.51
N LEU A 243 3.18 22.11 -0.05
CA LEU A 243 2.75 22.24 -1.45
C LEU A 243 1.52 23.16 -1.61
N GLY A 244 0.83 23.48 -0.50
CA GLY A 244 -0.39 24.31 -0.52
C GLY A 244 -1.60 23.55 -1.10
N CYS A 245 -1.61 22.23 -0.98
CA CYS A 245 -2.69 21.41 -1.53
C CYS A 245 -4.06 21.70 -0.90
N LEU A 246 -4.07 22.11 0.37
CA LEU A 246 -5.27 22.38 1.18
C LEU A 246 -5.63 23.87 1.25
N ASP A 247 -4.84 24.73 0.61
CA ASP A 247 -5.15 26.15 0.50
C ASP A 247 -6.40 26.37 -0.38
N ASP A 248 -7.00 27.56 -0.33
CA ASP A 248 -8.21 27.90 -1.11
C ASP A 248 -8.02 27.65 -2.61
N ARG A 249 -6.82 27.86 -3.10
CA ARG A 249 -6.42 27.53 -4.47
C ARG A 249 -5.30 26.50 -4.42
N CYS A 250 -5.66 25.23 -4.58
CA CYS A 250 -4.69 24.17 -4.79
C CYS A 250 -3.87 24.45 -6.05
N PRO A 251 -2.52 24.45 -6.01
CA PRO A 251 -1.70 24.59 -7.20
C PRO A 251 -2.06 23.54 -8.26
N GLU A 252 -2.08 23.96 -9.53
CA GLU A 252 -2.54 23.10 -10.62
C GLU A 252 -1.66 21.87 -10.80
N ASP A 253 -0.35 21.99 -10.64
CA ASP A 253 0.61 20.90 -10.77
C ASP A 253 0.43 19.83 -9.66
N THR A 254 0.09 20.24 -8.45
CA THR A 254 -0.21 19.31 -7.34
C THR A 254 -1.52 18.57 -7.57
N GLN A 255 -2.57 19.25 -8.08
CA GLN A 255 -3.81 18.56 -8.46
C GLN A 255 -3.59 17.61 -9.66
N GLN A 256 -2.75 18.00 -10.63
CA GLN A 256 -2.34 17.11 -11.72
C GLN A 256 -1.61 15.86 -11.19
N LEU A 257 -0.78 16.00 -10.18
CA LEU A 257 -0.07 14.87 -9.55
C LEU A 257 -1.05 13.90 -8.90
N ILE A 258 -2.01 14.39 -8.10
CA ILE A 258 -3.05 13.58 -7.47
C ILE A 258 -3.84 12.80 -8.52
N ASN A 259 -4.34 13.49 -9.55
CA ASN A 259 -5.10 12.88 -10.63
C ASN A 259 -4.28 11.83 -11.39
N ALA A 260 -3.00 12.08 -11.58
CA ALA A 260 -2.09 11.16 -12.26
C ALA A 260 -1.82 9.90 -11.44
N VAL A 261 -1.68 10.00 -10.10
CA VAL A 261 -1.49 8.85 -9.22
C VAL A 261 -2.74 7.97 -9.20
N THR A 262 -3.92 8.55 -9.03
CA THR A 262 -5.18 7.79 -9.08
C THR A 262 -5.38 7.11 -10.45
N LYS A 263 -5.04 7.81 -11.54
CA LYS A 263 -5.09 7.26 -12.90
C LYS A 263 -4.08 6.14 -13.11
N PHE A 264 -2.88 6.25 -12.54
CA PHE A 264 -1.87 5.20 -12.54
C PHE A 264 -2.42 3.91 -11.92
N PHE A 265 -2.92 3.94 -10.68
CA PHE A 265 -3.44 2.75 -10.00
C PHE A 265 -4.67 2.15 -10.69
N THR A 266 -5.57 2.99 -11.21
CA THR A 266 -6.73 2.53 -11.99
C THR A 266 -6.30 1.75 -13.25
N ASN A 267 -5.29 2.26 -13.97
CA ASN A 267 -4.76 1.60 -15.16
C ASN A 267 -3.97 0.33 -14.81
N VAL A 268 -3.15 0.35 -13.74
CA VAL A 268 -2.41 -0.82 -13.24
C VAL A 268 -3.34 -1.99 -13.04
N ARG A 269 -4.46 -1.82 -12.35
CA ARG A 269 -5.45 -2.87 -12.13
C ARG A 269 -5.86 -3.55 -13.45
N THR A 270 -6.12 -2.77 -14.49
CA THR A 270 -6.49 -3.32 -15.81
C THR A 270 -5.31 -4.01 -16.51
N LEU A 271 -4.13 -3.39 -16.48
CA LEU A 271 -2.94 -3.90 -17.18
C LEU A 271 -2.37 -5.17 -16.53
N GLU A 272 -2.50 -5.28 -15.20
CA GLU A 272 -1.93 -6.40 -14.43
C GLU A 272 -2.91 -7.53 -14.18
N VAL A 273 -4.22 -7.34 -14.32
CA VAL A 273 -5.21 -8.42 -14.12
C VAL A 273 -5.72 -8.97 -15.44
N LYS A 274 -6.01 -8.12 -16.44
CA LYS A 274 -6.50 -8.56 -17.76
C LYS A 274 -5.37 -9.11 -18.61
N PHE A 275 -5.73 -9.73 -19.74
CA PHE A 275 -4.75 -10.20 -20.73
C PHE A 275 -3.85 -9.03 -21.17
N PRO A 276 -2.53 -9.21 -21.20
CA PRO A 276 -1.58 -8.11 -21.40
C PRO A 276 -1.42 -7.69 -22.87
N PHE A 277 -2.50 -7.23 -23.52
CA PHE A 277 -2.48 -6.74 -24.89
C PHE A 277 -1.46 -5.64 -25.13
N TRP A 278 -1.14 -4.85 -24.10
CA TRP A 278 -0.15 -3.79 -24.17
C TRP A 278 1.25 -4.26 -24.57
N LYS A 279 1.55 -5.55 -24.38
CA LYS A 279 2.82 -6.16 -24.83
C LYS A 279 2.89 -6.32 -26.34
N PHE A 280 1.75 -6.35 -27.02
CA PHE A 280 1.66 -6.59 -28.45
C PHE A 280 1.37 -5.31 -29.25
N PHE A 281 0.58 -4.40 -28.68
CA PHE A 281 0.22 -3.12 -29.30
C PHE A 281 -0.15 -2.06 -28.24
N SER A 282 -0.03 -0.78 -28.63
CA SER A 282 -0.31 0.34 -27.73
C SER A 282 -1.82 0.52 -27.54
N THR A 283 -2.36 -0.03 -26.44
CA THR A 283 -3.79 0.13 -26.08
C THR A 283 -4.09 1.53 -25.52
N PRO A 284 -5.36 2.00 -25.55
CA PRO A 284 -5.73 3.26 -24.90
C PRO A 284 -5.37 3.31 -23.42
N THR A 285 -5.60 2.19 -22.68
CA THR A 285 -5.22 2.06 -21.27
C THR A 285 -3.70 2.19 -21.07
N TRP A 286 -2.91 1.59 -21.96
CA TRP A 286 -1.45 1.72 -21.93
C TRP A 286 -1.00 3.17 -22.15
N ARG A 287 -1.54 3.86 -23.15
CA ARG A 287 -1.20 5.28 -23.38
C ARG A 287 -1.58 6.16 -22.20
N SER A 288 -2.76 5.94 -21.63
CA SER A 288 -3.22 6.61 -20.42
C SER A 288 -2.31 6.37 -19.22
N TYR A 289 -1.84 5.14 -19.05
CA TYR A 289 -0.90 4.73 -18.01
C TYR A 289 0.47 5.43 -18.14
N ILE A 290 1.04 5.44 -19.35
CA ILE A 290 2.32 6.11 -19.61
C ILE A 290 2.19 7.63 -19.37
N SER A 291 1.11 8.26 -19.88
CA SER A 291 0.86 9.68 -19.63
C SER A 291 0.75 10.01 -18.14
N ALA A 292 0.11 9.14 -17.35
CA ALA A 292 0.02 9.31 -15.90
C ALA A 292 1.40 9.22 -15.24
N LEU A 293 2.20 8.21 -15.58
CA LEU A 293 3.56 8.08 -15.07
C LEU A 293 4.45 9.26 -15.46
N ASP A 294 4.41 9.71 -16.71
CA ASP A 294 5.21 10.85 -17.17
C ASP A 294 4.82 12.14 -16.40
N THR A 295 3.53 12.32 -16.09
CA THR A 295 3.07 13.45 -15.28
C THR A 295 3.59 13.33 -13.84
N ILE A 296 3.47 12.14 -13.22
CA ILE A 296 3.99 11.90 -11.86
C ILE A 296 5.48 12.23 -11.79
N TRP A 297 6.27 11.72 -12.75
CA TRP A 297 7.71 11.97 -12.76
C TRP A 297 8.05 13.44 -12.93
N ARG A 298 7.44 14.08 -13.92
CA ARG A 298 7.71 15.49 -14.22
C ARG A 298 7.41 16.40 -13.02
N VAL A 299 6.22 16.28 -12.44
CA VAL A 299 5.81 17.12 -11.31
C VAL A 299 6.65 16.83 -10.08
N SER A 300 6.81 15.54 -9.72
CA SER A 300 7.59 15.17 -8.53
C SER A 300 9.07 15.57 -8.65
N LEU A 301 9.68 15.44 -9.84
CA LEU A 301 11.06 15.85 -10.05
C LEU A 301 11.25 17.36 -9.85
N ASN A 302 10.32 18.19 -10.33
CA ASN A 302 10.38 19.64 -10.13
C ASN A 302 10.42 19.99 -8.63
N HIS A 303 9.57 19.35 -7.82
CA HIS A 303 9.56 19.57 -6.37
C HIS A 303 10.82 19.04 -5.68
N ILE A 304 11.34 17.89 -6.11
CA ILE A 304 12.58 17.30 -5.59
C ILE A 304 13.78 18.20 -5.90
N GLU A 305 13.89 18.69 -7.14
CA GLU A 305 14.96 19.61 -7.56
C GLU A 305 14.92 20.93 -6.76
N ALA A 306 13.72 21.49 -6.60
CA ALA A 306 13.53 22.69 -5.78
C ALA A 306 13.93 22.46 -4.31
N ALA A 307 13.62 21.27 -3.74
CA ALA A 307 14.02 20.92 -2.38
C ALA A 307 15.56 20.76 -2.25
N ILE A 308 16.20 20.12 -3.23
CA ILE A 308 17.67 20.02 -3.28
C ILE A 308 18.32 21.40 -3.37
N GLN A 309 17.76 22.32 -4.17
CA GLN A 309 18.30 23.66 -4.33
C GLN A 309 18.15 24.48 -3.04
N ARG A 310 16.99 24.44 -2.38
CA ARG A 310 16.80 25.10 -1.08
C ARG A 310 17.79 24.63 -0.01
N THR A 311 18.07 23.32 0.01
CA THR A 311 19.06 22.77 0.95
C THR A 311 20.47 23.30 0.70
N LYS A 312 20.81 23.59 -0.56
CA LYS A 312 22.11 24.18 -0.91
C LYS A 312 22.19 25.67 -0.53
N ASP A 313 21.09 26.37 -0.75
CA ASP A 313 21.01 27.82 -0.50
C ASP A 313 21.01 28.12 1.02
N ASN A 314 20.44 27.22 1.84
CA ASN A 314 20.36 27.35 3.29
C ASN A 314 20.90 26.12 4.05
N PRO A 315 22.20 25.86 4.05
CA PRO A 315 22.80 24.66 4.66
C PRO A 315 22.68 24.63 6.20
N ASN A 316 22.41 25.76 6.84
CA ASN A 316 22.30 25.90 8.30
C ASN A 316 20.85 26.10 8.77
N SER A 317 19.87 25.73 7.98
CA SER A 317 18.46 25.77 8.39
C SER A 317 18.27 24.95 9.68
N GLN A 318 17.62 25.55 10.70
CA GLN A 318 17.27 24.87 11.96
C GLN A 318 16.07 23.91 11.78
N ARG A 319 15.53 23.77 10.56
CA ARG A 319 14.44 22.86 10.27
C ARG A 319 14.89 21.40 10.33
N GLU A 320 13.94 20.53 10.61
CA GLU A 320 14.20 19.09 10.61
C GLU A 320 14.67 18.59 9.24
N VAL A 321 15.64 17.68 9.24
CA VAL A 321 16.23 17.14 8.02
C VAL A 321 15.25 16.21 7.34
N SER A 322 14.77 16.54 6.13
CA SER A 322 13.82 15.71 5.35
C SER A 322 14.36 14.30 5.04
N VAL A 323 13.48 13.38 4.66
CA VAL A 323 13.89 12.03 4.24
C VAL A 323 14.85 12.10 3.05
N LEU A 324 14.60 12.99 2.07
CA LEU A 324 15.48 13.21 0.93
C LEU A 324 16.90 13.60 1.38
N GLN A 325 17.01 14.59 2.29
CA GLN A 325 18.30 15.05 2.80
C GLN A 325 19.07 13.94 3.55
N ARG A 326 18.36 13.17 4.38
CA ARG A 326 18.94 12.00 5.09
C ARG A 326 19.46 10.96 4.12
N LEU A 327 18.71 10.67 3.07
CA LEU A 327 19.13 9.71 2.05
C LEU A 327 20.29 10.23 1.20
N LEU A 328 20.33 11.53 0.89
CA LEU A 328 21.47 12.16 0.20
C LEU A 328 22.74 12.10 1.06
N ALA A 329 22.62 12.37 2.36
CA ALA A 329 23.75 12.26 3.30
C ALA A 329 24.25 10.82 3.45
N ALA A 330 23.34 9.84 3.52
CA ALA A 330 23.68 8.42 3.64
C ALA A 330 24.25 7.81 2.35
N ASN A 331 23.92 8.37 1.18
CA ASN A 331 24.30 7.85 -0.14
C ASN A 331 25.11 8.88 -0.95
N THR A 332 26.14 9.47 -0.35
CA THR A 332 26.94 10.54 -0.98
C THR A 332 27.57 10.14 -2.32
N ASN A 333 27.94 8.87 -2.46
CA ASN A 333 28.51 8.31 -3.69
C ASN A 333 27.45 8.01 -4.77
N ASP A 334 26.16 7.94 -4.38
CA ASP A 334 25.09 7.58 -5.28
C ASP A 334 23.77 8.31 -4.92
N PRO A 335 23.74 9.63 -5.08
CA PRO A 335 22.60 10.47 -4.67
C PRO A 335 21.32 10.17 -5.46
N HIS A 336 21.42 9.47 -6.58
CA HIS A 336 20.26 9.05 -7.39
C HIS A 336 19.31 8.14 -6.62
N VAL A 337 19.82 7.34 -5.68
CA VAL A 337 19.01 6.51 -4.76
C VAL A 337 17.99 7.35 -4.00
N ALA A 338 18.41 8.53 -3.50
CA ALA A 338 17.54 9.42 -2.74
C ALA A 338 16.43 10.00 -3.62
N VAL A 339 16.76 10.40 -4.85
CA VAL A 339 15.79 10.94 -5.83
C VAL A 339 14.75 9.87 -6.18
N VAL A 340 15.19 8.66 -6.52
CA VAL A 340 14.28 7.55 -6.86
C VAL A 340 13.38 7.18 -5.67
N MET A 341 13.91 7.19 -4.44
CA MET A 341 13.10 6.90 -3.26
C MET A 341 12.03 7.98 -3.02
N ALA A 342 12.40 9.26 -3.13
CA ALA A 342 11.45 10.37 -3.02
C ALA A 342 10.33 10.26 -4.07
N LEU A 343 10.67 9.96 -5.32
CA LEU A 343 9.68 9.71 -6.37
C LEU A 343 8.74 8.53 -6.02
N GLU A 344 9.27 7.44 -5.48
CA GLU A 344 8.43 6.29 -5.07
C GLU A 344 7.51 6.66 -3.89
N MET A 345 7.93 7.53 -2.98
CA MET A 345 7.06 8.00 -1.89
C MET A 345 5.81 8.71 -2.44
N PHE A 346 5.95 9.56 -3.45
CA PHE A 346 4.80 10.23 -4.08
C PHE A 346 3.86 9.26 -4.78
N ILE A 347 4.39 8.25 -5.49
CA ILE A 347 3.53 7.28 -6.21
C ILE A 347 2.68 6.47 -5.24
N VAL A 348 3.28 5.94 -4.15
CA VAL A 348 2.60 4.91 -3.33
C VAL A 348 1.97 5.47 -2.07
N GLY A 349 2.37 6.65 -1.62
CA GLY A 349 1.93 7.19 -0.35
C GLY A 349 0.55 7.84 -0.41
N ILE A 350 0.19 8.50 -1.52
CA ILE A 350 -1.04 9.30 -1.61
C ILE A 350 -2.29 8.43 -1.45
N ASP A 351 -2.57 7.57 -2.42
CA ASP A 351 -3.84 6.82 -2.47
C ASP A 351 -3.95 5.76 -1.38
N THR A 352 -2.84 5.23 -0.85
CA THR A 352 -2.89 4.19 0.17
C THR A 352 -3.28 4.73 1.55
N VAL A 353 -2.69 5.84 1.96
CA VAL A 353 -2.95 6.43 3.28
C VAL A 353 -4.31 7.12 3.30
N SER A 354 -4.64 7.90 2.27
CA SER A 354 -5.95 8.56 2.14
C SER A 354 -7.10 7.55 2.13
N THR A 355 -6.96 6.42 1.42
CA THR A 355 -7.94 5.32 1.43
C THR A 355 -8.10 4.70 2.82
N ALA A 356 -7.00 4.45 3.53
CA ALA A 356 -7.06 3.91 4.89
C ALA A 356 -7.76 4.85 5.87
N VAL A 357 -7.49 6.16 5.75
CA VAL A 357 -8.17 7.21 6.54
C VAL A 357 -9.65 7.29 6.19
N ALA A 358 -10.00 7.33 4.90
CA ALA A 358 -11.39 7.35 4.43
C ALA A 358 -12.19 6.16 4.97
N SER A 359 -11.60 4.95 4.87
CA SER A 359 -12.20 3.73 5.40
C SER A 359 -12.38 3.78 6.92
N THR A 360 -11.35 4.23 7.66
CA THR A 360 -11.43 4.34 9.12
C THR A 360 -12.48 5.36 9.56
N MET A 361 -12.52 6.53 8.92
CA MET A 361 -13.54 7.54 9.18
C MET A 361 -14.94 7.02 8.88
N TYR A 362 -15.10 6.27 7.77
CA TYR A 362 -16.38 5.66 7.43
C TYR A 362 -16.82 4.66 8.51
N GLN A 363 -15.94 3.78 8.98
CA GLN A 363 -16.27 2.85 10.06
C GLN A 363 -16.62 3.59 11.36
N LEU A 364 -15.87 4.61 11.73
CA LEU A 364 -16.17 5.43 12.92
C LEU A 364 -17.50 6.18 12.79
N SER A 365 -17.88 6.60 11.59
CA SER A 365 -19.17 7.26 11.34
C SER A 365 -20.37 6.32 11.49
N GLN A 366 -20.17 5.02 11.26
CA GLN A 366 -21.20 3.98 11.40
C GLN A 366 -21.31 3.43 12.84
N HIS A 367 -20.27 3.65 13.69
CA HIS A 367 -20.18 3.10 15.05
C HIS A 367 -19.96 4.24 16.05
N GLN A 368 -21.04 4.96 16.37
CA GLN A 368 -20.99 6.17 17.22
C GLN A 368 -20.50 5.86 18.64
N ASP A 369 -20.84 4.69 19.20
CA ASP A 369 -20.35 4.23 20.51
C ASP A 369 -18.82 4.05 20.54
N VAL A 370 -18.25 3.52 19.45
CA VAL A 370 -16.79 3.41 19.27
C VAL A 370 -16.17 4.78 19.12
N GLN A 371 -16.80 5.66 18.33
CA GLN A 371 -16.32 7.03 18.13
C GLN A 371 -16.32 7.84 19.44
N ASP A 372 -17.33 7.67 20.29
CA ASP A 372 -17.41 8.37 21.58
C ASP A 372 -16.34 7.89 22.57
N LYS A 373 -16.06 6.58 22.60
CA LYS A 373 -14.93 6.04 23.39
C LYS A 373 -13.59 6.59 22.89
N LEU A 374 -13.42 6.66 21.57
CA LEU A 374 -12.22 7.22 20.95
C LEU A 374 -12.06 8.71 21.28
N TYR A 375 -13.15 9.49 21.20
CA TYR A 375 -13.13 10.90 21.58
C TYR A 375 -12.75 11.08 23.05
N LYS A 376 -13.29 10.24 23.95
CA LYS A 376 -12.94 10.28 25.39
C LYS A 376 -11.45 10.02 25.62
N GLU A 377 -10.85 9.07 24.92
CA GLU A 377 -9.39 8.85 24.99
C GLU A 377 -8.63 10.10 24.52
N ILE A 378 -9.01 10.63 23.35
CA ILE A 378 -8.34 11.78 22.74
C ILE A 378 -8.45 13.01 23.64
N SER A 379 -9.64 13.36 24.12
CA SER A 379 -9.87 14.53 24.98
C SER A 379 -9.15 14.43 26.33
N THR A 380 -8.92 13.22 26.83
CA THR A 380 -8.13 12.99 28.05
C THR A 380 -6.65 13.28 27.82
N ILE A 381 -6.10 12.89 26.65
CA ILE A 381 -4.67 13.02 26.32
C ILE A 381 -4.36 14.40 25.71
N LEU A 382 -5.30 14.94 24.96
CA LEU A 382 -5.24 16.25 24.31
C LEU A 382 -6.43 17.11 24.80
N PRO A 383 -6.34 17.74 25.97
CA PRO A 383 -7.47 18.44 26.58
C PRO A 383 -7.91 19.69 25.80
N THR A 384 -7.07 20.25 24.96
CA THR A 384 -7.41 21.38 24.11
C THR A 384 -7.00 21.11 22.66
N ARG A 385 -7.61 21.83 21.71
CA ARG A 385 -7.29 21.72 20.27
C ARG A 385 -5.84 22.12 19.97
N ASP A 386 -5.27 23.03 20.77
CA ASP A 386 -3.90 23.53 20.64
C ASP A 386 -2.87 22.65 21.34
N THR A 387 -3.31 21.63 22.08
CA THR A 387 -2.40 20.69 22.72
C THR A 387 -1.61 19.94 21.64
N PRO A 388 -0.26 20.10 21.55
CA PRO A 388 0.52 19.53 20.47
C PRO A 388 0.55 18.00 20.54
N ILE A 389 0.49 17.36 19.39
CA ILE A 389 0.65 15.91 19.28
C ILE A 389 2.15 15.58 19.41
N THR A 390 2.50 14.73 20.37
CA THR A 390 3.86 14.24 20.58
C THR A 390 3.92 12.72 20.44
N ALA A 391 5.14 12.20 20.26
CA ALA A 391 5.35 10.76 20.20
C ALA A 391 4.79 10.03 21.43
N ALA A 392 5.03 10.58 22.63
CA ALA A 392 4.55 10.00 23.88
C ALA A 392 3.01 9.98 23.96
N ARG A 393 2.35 11.08 23.53
CA ARG A 393 0.89 11.16 23.48
C ARG A 393 0.30 10.16 22.50
N LEU A 394 0.85 10.06 21.27
CA LEU A 394 0.42 9.03 20.31
C LEU A 394 0.67 7.61 20.83
N GLU A 395 1.76 7.38 21.55
CA GLU A 395 2.04 6.07 22.16
C GLU A 395 1.00 5.67 23.20
N SER A 396 0.43 6.63 23.96
CA SER A 396 -0.61 6.40 24.97
C SER A 396 -2.02 6.23 24.39
N MET A 397 -2.27 6.60 23.12
CA MET A 397 -3.56 6.42 22.44
C MET A 397 -3.77 4.97 21.99
N HIS A 398 -4.14 4.12 22.90
CA HIS A 398 -4.28 2.68 22.64
C HIS A 398 -5.57 2.37 21.87
N TYR A 399 -6.66 3.06 22.18
CA TYR A 399 -7.95 2.85 21.53
C TYR A 399 -7.95 3.35 20.09
N LEU A 400 -7.31 4.50 19.82
CA LEU A 400 -7.06 4.99 18.46
C LEU A 400 -6.36 3.94 17.59
N LYS A 401 -5.27 3.36 18.11
CA LYS A 401 -4.52 2.30 17.41
C LYS A 401 -5.37 1.05 17.19
N SER A 402 -6.25 0.75 18.15
CA SER A 402 -7.16 -0.39 18.07
C SER A 402 -8.22 -0.18 16.99
N CYS A 403 -8.78 1.03 16.86
CA CYS A 403 -9.71 1.38 15.78
C CYS A 403 -9.06 1.23 14.39
N ILE A 404 -7.82 1.72 14.22
CA ILE A 404 -7.09 1.60 12.95
C ILE A 404 -6.78 0.12 12.64
N LYS A 405 -6.35 -0.66 13.63
CA LYS A 405 -6.10 -2.09 13.44
C LYS A 405 -7.36 -2.85 13.05
N GLU A 406 -8.49 -2.55 13.69
CA GLU A 406 -9.76 -3.20 13.39
C GLU A 406 -10.25 -2.84 11.99
N ASN A 407 -10.09 -1.58 11.57
CA ASN A 407 -10.37 -1.21 10.19
C ASN A 407 -9.51 -2.00 9.21
N PHE A 408 -8.21 -2.13 9.44
CA PHE A 408 -7.34 -2.91 8.56
C PHE A 408 -7.63 -4.41 8.59
N ARG A 409 -8.11 -4.96 9.70
CA ARG A 409 -8.55 -6.34 9.77
C ARG A 409 -9.73 -6.59 8.83
N MET A 410 -10.76 -5.75 8.91
CA MET A 410 -11.98 -5.90 8.13
C MET A 410 -11.82 -5.42 6.68
N PHE A 411 -11.13 -4.29 6.50
CA PHE A 411 -11.03 -3.56 5.24
C PHE A 411 -9.58 -3.17 4.93
N PRO A 412 -8.70 -4.15 4.68
CA PRO A 412 -7.31 -3.84 4.35
C PRO A 412 -7.21 -3.12 3.00
N THR A 413 -6.51 -2.00 2.95
CA THR A 413 -6.32 -1.21 1.71
C THR A 413 -5.80 -2.06 0.54
N VAL A 414 -4.98 -3.07 0.83
CA VAL A 414 -4.46 -4.05 -0.13
C VAL A 414 -4.93 -5.44 0.29
N LEU A 415 -5.81 -6.04 -0.52
CA LEU A 415 -6.44 -7.32 -0.20
C LEU A 415 -5.47 -8.51 -0.20
N TRP A 416 -4.45 -8.47 -1.06
CA TRP A 416 -3.57 -9.60 -1.34
C TRP A 416 -2.10 -9.23 -1.21
N ASN A 417 -1.35 -10.11 -0.59
CA ASN A 417 0.10 -10.17 -0.74
C ASN A 417 0.46 -11.44 -1.50
N GLY A 418 1.65 -11.48 -2.09
CA GLY A 418 2.04 -12.67 -2.83
C GLY A 418 3.53 -12.92 -2.88
N ARG A 419 3.88 -14.16 -3.22
CA ARG A 419 5.25 -14.62 -3.47
C ARG A 419 5.29 -15.61 -4.62
N HIS A 420 6.38 -15.59 -5.37
CA HIS A 420 6.75 -16.74 -6.17
C HIS A 420 7.64 -17.66 -5.33
N LEU A 421 7.32 -18.94 -5.31
CA LEU A 421 8.13 -19.91 -4.58
C LEU A 421 9.49 -20.08 -5.25
N SER A 422 10.54 -19.99 -4.49
CA SER A 422 11.92 -20.19 -4.96
C SER A 422 12.35 -21.67 -4.97
N LYS A 423 11.60 -22.51 -4.26
CA LYS A 423 11.82 -23.97 -4.17
C LYS A 423 10.49 -24.70 -4.09
N ASP A 424 10.49 -25.99 -4.41
CA ASP A 424 9.38 -26.87 -4.14
C ASP A 424 9.02 -26.83 -2.66
N SER A 425 7.73 -26.77 -2.35
CA SER A 425 7.24 -26.57 -0.98
C SER A 425 5.97 -27.37 -0.73
N VAL A 426 5.84 -27.94 0.45
CA VAL A 426 4.58 -28.52 0.89
C VAL A 426 3.77 -27.43 1.59
N ILE A 427 2.61 -27.10 1.04
CA ILE A 427 1.68 -26.10 1.57
C ILE A 427 0.32 -26.77 1.70
N HIS A 428 -0.28 -26.69 2.87
CA HIS A 428 -1.57 -27.31 3.18
C HIS A 428 -1.66 -28.80 2.78
N GLY A 429 -0.54 -29.53 2.94
CA GLY A 429 -0.44 -30.95 2.55
C GLY A 429 -0.29 -31.21 1.06
N TYR A 430 -0.23 -30.20 0.21
CA TYR A 430 -0.03 -30.32 -1.24
C TYR A 430 1.40 -30.04 -1.67
N GLN A 431 1.87 -30.77 -2.69
CA GLN A 431 3.12 -30.52 -3.39
C GLN A 431 2.99 -29.27 -4.27
N ILE A 432 3.55 -28.14 -3.85
CA ILE A 432 3.50 -26.91 -4.66
C ILE A 432 4.86 -26.68 -5.30
N PRO A 433 4.98 -26.73 -6.65
CA PRO A 433 6.24 -26.60 -7.35
C PRO A 433 6.86 -25.21 -7.23
N LYS A 434 8.20 -25.17 -7.32
CA LYS A 434 8.98 -23.95 -7.53
C LYS A 434 8.39 -23.11 -8.66
N GLY A 435 8.41 -21.79 -8.52
CA GLY A 435 7.90 -20.85 -9.51
C GLY A 435 6.39 -20.60 -9.42
N THR A 436 5.65 -21.40 -8.64
CA THR A 436 4.22 -21.16 -8.42
C THR A 436 4.01 -19.82 -7.72
N MET A 437 3.04 -19.05 -8.21
CA MET A 437 2.62 -17.80 -7.58
C MET A 437 1.67 -18.08 -6.42
N ILE A 438 2.11 -17.79 -5.21
CA ILE A 438 1.27 -17.87 -4.00
C ILE A 438 0.66 -16.52 -3.72
N ILE A 439 -0.65 -16.47 -3.51
CA ILE A 439 -1.39 -15.30 -3.04
C ILE A 439 -1.92 -15.58 -1.63
N PHE A 440 -1.53 -14.72 -0.69
CA PHE A 440 -2.01 -14.76 0.68
C PHE A 440 -3.36 -14.07 0.77
N GLN A 441 -4.41 -14.82 1.11
CA GLN A 441 -5.77 -14.32 1.28
C GLN A 441 -5.96 -13.70 2.68
N ASN A 442 -5.13 -12.70 3.03
CA ASN A 442 -5.19 -12.06 4.35
C ASN A 442 -6.59 -11.47 4.64
N TYR A 443 -7.27 -10.92 3.62
CA TYR A 443 -8.64 -10.44 3.76
C TYR A 443 -9.61 -11.55 4.20
N VAL A 444 -9.50 -12.75 3.62
CA VAL A 444 -10.34 -13.88 4.01
C VAL A 444 -9.97 -14.33 5.43
N ALA A 445 -8.69 -14.59 5.70
CA ALA A 445 -8.22 -15.04 7.01
C ALA A 445 -8.66 -14.10 8.14
N SER A 446 -8.55 -12.79 7.93
CA SER A 446 -8.91 -11.78 8.92
C SER A 446 -10.42 -11.60 9.14
N ASN A 447 -11.26 -12.14 8.23
CA ASN A 447 -12.73 -12.06 8.29
C ASN A 447 -13.39 -13.42 8.51
N LEU A 448 -12.69 -14.38 9.14
CA LEU A 448 -13.23 -15.67 9.54
C LEU A 448 -13.39 -15.75 11.06
N ASP A 449 -14.54 -16.24 11.52
CA ASP A 449 -14.83 -16.37 12.96
C ASP A 449 -13.87 -17.34 13.67
N LYS A 450 -13.34 -18.33 12.95
CA LYS A 450 -12.32 -19.24 13.49
C LYS A 450 -11.03 -18.54 13.91
N HIS A 451 -10.74 -17.34 13.37
CA HIS A 451 -9.55 -16.56 13.70
C HIS A 451 -9.87 -15.31 14.52
N PHE A 452 -11.06 -14.74 14.34
CA PHE A 452 -11.52 -13.53 15.04
C PHE A 452 -12.98 -13.70 15.44
N ALA A 453 -13.23 -13.94 16.71
CA ALA A 453 -14.60 -14.04 17.22
C ALA A 453 -15.45 -12.83 16.81
N ASP A 454 -16.69 -13.07 16.35
CA ASP A 454 -17.53 -12.01 15.78
C ASP A 454 -16.83 -11.22 14.66
N SER A 455 -16.22 -11.91 13.71
CA SER A 455 -15.36 -11.29 12.68
C SER A 455 -16.06 -10.22 11.84
N SER A 456 -17.39 -10.29 11.72
CA SER A 456 -18.22 -9.32 11.00
C SER A 456 -18.46 -8.01 11.75
N LYS A 457 -18.18 -7.94 13.06
CA LYS A 457 -18.37 -6.75 13.89
C LYS A 457 -17.12 -5.89 13.92
N PHE A 458 -17.31 -4.58 13.81
CA PHE A 458 -16.24 -3.60 14.06
C PHE A 458 -16.06 -3.44 15.57
N TYR A 459 -15.07 -4.14 16.13
CA TYR A 459 -14.88 -4.26 17.59
C TYR A 459 -13.41 -4.00 17.96
N PRO A 460 -13.01 -2.73 18.13
CA PRO A 460 -11.63 -2.33 18.45
C PRO A 460 -11.10 -2.91 19.76
N GLU A 461 -11.96 -3.19 20.72
CA GLU A 461 -11.61 -3.73 22.03
C GLU A 461 -10.87 -5.07 21.95
N ARG A 462 -11.04 -5.82 20.85
CA ARG A 462 -10.28 -7.08 20.63
C ARG A 462 -8.76 -6.86 20.60
N TRP A 463 -8.31 -5.65 20.35
CA TRP A 463 -6.89 -5.28 20.31
C TRP A 463 -6.37 -4.68 21.62
N MET A 464 -7.27 -4.46 22.58
CA MET A 464 -6.91 -3.96 23.91
C MET A 464 -6.42 -5.12 24.76
N LYS A 465 -5.39 -4.88 25.58
CA LYS A 465 -5.00 -5.87 26.60
C LYS A 465 -6.10 -5.93 27.66
N SER A 466 -6.58 -7.13 27.98
CA SER A 466 -7.47 -7.30 29.11
C SER A 466 -6.78 -6.83 30.39
N SER A 467 -7.40 -5.89 31.08
CA SER A 467 -6.92 -5.36 32.36
C SER A 467 -7.01 -6.38 33.53
N SER A 468 -7.33 -7.63 33.26
CA SER A 468 -7.41 -8.72 34.24
C SER A 468 -6.05 -9.35 34.54
N SER A 469 -5.05 -8.52 34.85
CA SER A 469 -3.87 -8.95 35.59
C SER A 469 -3.87 -8.38 37.01
N SER A 470 -4.95 -8.57 37.75
CA SER A 470 -4.92 -8.64 39.20
C SER A 470 -4.27 -9.96 39.59
N ASN A 471 -3.38 -9.92 40.57
CA ASN A 471 -2.59 -11.02 41.16
C ASN A 471 -3.44 -12.15 41.80
N ASP A 472 -4.45 -12.65 41.12
CA ASP A 472 -5.20 -13.80 41.59
C ASP A 472 -4.55 -15.10 41.09
N GLN A 473 -3.74 -15.70 41.96
CA GLN A 473 -3.03 -16.98 41.77
C GLN A 473 -3.90 -18.19 42.13
N SER A 474 -5.25 -18.07 42.16
CA SER A 474 -6.09 -19.21 42.46
C SER A 474 -6.05 -20.28 41.34
N PRO A 475 -6.12 -21.60 41.68
CA PRO A 475 -6.16 -22.68 40.70
C PRO A 475 -7.35 -22.57 39.73
N GLU A 476 -8.46 -21.97 40.15
CA GLU A 476 -9.65 -21.70 39.34
C GLU A 476 -9.43 -20.58 38.30
N SER A 477 -8.54 -19.62 38.56
CA SER A 477 -8.13 -18.59 37.60
C SER A 477 -7.27 -19.13 36.45
N ARG A 478 -6.66 -20.30 36.61
CA ARG A 478 -5.88 -20.99 35.54
C ARG A 478 -6.79 -21.66 34.50
N GLN A 479 -7.96 -22.15 34.90
CA GLN A 479 -8.95 -22.71 33.96
C GLN A 479 -9.70 -21.59 33.21
N ASN A 480 -9.88 -20.39 33.81
CA ASN A 480 -10.46 -19.24 33.15
C ASN A 480 -9.46 -18.43 32.28
N LYS A 481 -8.17 -18.75 32.29
CA LYS A 481 -7.19 -18.20 31.33
C LYS A 481 -7.40 -18.69 29.90
N GLU A 482 -8.16 -19.74 29.69
CA GLU A 482 -8.59 -20.19 28.36
C GLU A 482 -9.74 -19.37 27.74
N SER A 483 -10.40 -18.51 28.52
CA SER A 483 -11.50 -17.63 28.05
C SER A 483 -11.11 -16.15 27.90
N GLY A 484 -9.85 -15.79 28.13
CA GLY A 484 -9.33 -14.44 27.93
C GLY A 484 -8.75 -14.25 26.53
N CYS A 485 -9.38 -13.45 25.69
CA CYS A 485 -9.03 -13.07 24.33
C CYS A 485 -8.33 -14.19 23.52
N PRO A 486 -8.97 -14.81 22.55
CA PRO A 486 -8.29 -15.78 21.70
C PRO A 486 -7.05 -15.11 21.13
N HIS A 487 -5.87 -15.69 21.35
CA HIS A 487 -4.62 -15.24 20.76
C HIS A 487 -4.77 -15.34 19.25
N HIS A 488 -5.09 -14.21 18.61
CA HIS A 488 -5.17 -14.16 17.16
C HIS A 488 -3.80 -14.55 16.58
N HIS A 489 -3.78 -15.50 15.67
CA HIS A 489 -2.56 -15.87 14.99
C HIS A 489 -1.95 -14.64 14.31
N ALA A 490 -0.66 -14.37 14.52
CA ALA A 490 -0.01 -13.15 14.04
C ALA A 490 -0.10 -12.95 12.52
N PHE A 491 -0.25 -14.04 11.78
CA PHE A 491 -0.36 -14.03 10.32
C PHE A 491 -1.81 -14.00 9.80
N SER A 492 -2.81 -13.95 10.68
CA SER A 492 -4.21 -13.80 10.27
C SER A 492 -4.54 -12.41 9.72
N SER A 493 -3.78 -11.37 10.10
CA SER A 493 -3.99 -9.99 9.63
C SER A 493 -2.64 -9.29 9.41
N LEU A 494 -2.27 -9.09 8.15
CA LEU A 494 -0.98 -8.53 7.73
C LEU A 494 -1.15 -7.33 6.77
N PRO A 495 -1.74 -6.21 7.20
CA PRO A 495 -2.04 -5.08 6.31
C PRO A 495 -0.78 -4.45 5.68
N PHE A 496 0.36 -4.54 6.33
CA PHE A 496 1.66 -4.05 5.83
C PHE A 496 2.60 -5.17 5.36
N GLY A 497 2.12 -6.41 5.30
CA GLY A 497 2.93 -7.58 5.00
C GLY A 497 3.92 -7.94 6.11
N TYR A 498 4.82 -8.88 5.81
CA TYR A 498 5.81 -9.41 6.74
C TYR A 498 7.17 -9.63 6.05
N GLY A 499 8.24 -9.71 6.86
CA GLY A 499 9.58 -10.07 6.41
C GLY A 499 10.29 -9.00 5.60
N LYS A 500 11.23 -9.42 4.76
CA LYS A 500 12.12 -8.51 4.00
C LYS A 500 11.37 -7.59 3.04
N ARG A 501 10.22 -8.01 2.52
CA ARG A 501 9.35 -7.26 1.59
C ARG A 501 8.20 -6.51 2.29
N MET A 502 8.21 -6.40 3.61
CA MET A 502 7.21 -5.60 4.33
C MET A 502 7.19 -4.15 3.84
N CYS A 503 6.06 -3.47 4.03
CA CYS A 503 5.88 -2.07 3.63
C CYS A 503 6.99 -1.18 4.18
N LEU A 504 7.66 -0.46 3.28
CA LEU A 504 8.76 0.45 3.65
C LEU A 504 8.25 1.73 4.32
N GLY A 505 7.04 2.19 3.95
CA GLY A 505 6.39 3.38 4.49
C GLY A 505 5.60 3.16 5.78
N LYS A 506 5.56 1.93 6.32
CA LYS A 506 4.69 1.59 7.47
C LYS A 506 4.76 2.59 8.62
N ARG A 507 5.96 3.04 9.00
CA ARG A 507 6.14 3.93 10.14
C ARG A 507 5.53 5.31 9.93
N PHE A 508 5.67 5.84 8.72
CA PHE A 508 5.06 7.12 8.34
C PHE A 508 3.55 6.98 8.23
N ALA A 509 3.06 5.96 7.51
CA ALA A 509 1.63 5.71 7.37
C ALA A 509 0.92 5.53 8.73
N ASP A 510 1.53 4.80 9.68
CA ASP A 510 1.00 4.65 11.04
C ASP A 510 0.86 6.02 11.74
N LEU A 511 1.86 6.92 11.62
CA LEU A 511 1.84 8.25 12.23
C LEU A 511 0.84 9.18 11.53
N GLU A 512 0.82 9.19 10.21
CA GLU A 512 -0.11 10.00 9.40
C GLU A 512 -1.57 9.65 9.75
N MET A 513 -1.93 8.37 9.73
CA MET A 513 -3.28 7.91 10.08
C MET A 513 -3.66 8.24 11.51
N GLN A 514 -2.76 7.96 12.48
CA GLN A 514 -3.03 8.26 13.89
C GLN A 514 -3.26 9.75 14.11
N THR A 515 -2.41 10.60 13.51
CA THR A 515 -2.48 12.04 13.70
C THR A 515 -3.73 12.64 13.07
N VAL A 516 -4.05 12.29 11.82
CA VAL A 516 -5.22 12.87 11.14
C VAL A 516 -6.54 12.39 11.74
N ILE A 517 -6.67 11.10 12.08
CA ILE A 517 -7.88 10.58 12.71
C ILE A 517 -8.05 11.21 14.08
N CYS A 518 -6.96 11.36 14.85
CA CYS A 518 -6.98 12.06 16.14
C CYS A 518 -7.49 13.49 15.98
N LYS A 519 -6.93 14.30 15.06
CA LYS A 519 -7.37 15.69 14.83
C LYS A 519 -8.81 15.77 14.32
N MET A 520 -9.22 14.90 13.42
CA MET A 520 -10.60 14.87 12.91
C MET A 520 -11.60 14.55 14.02
N ILE A 521 -11.35 13.54 14.84
CA ILE A 521 -12.26 13.14 15.93
C ILE A 521 -12.20 14.13 17.12
N GLN A 522 -11.05 14.77 17.37
CA GLN A 522 -10.95 15.83 18.36
C GLN A 522 -11.83 17.04 17.98
N ASN A 523 -11.92 17.38 16.70
CA ASN A 523 -12.61 18.57 16.22
C ASN A 523 -14.06 18.32 15.80
N PHE A 524 -14.39 17.10 15.32
CA PHE A 524 -15.69 16.80 14.75
C PHE A 524 -16.32 15.53 15.32
N LYS A 525 -17.64 15.57 15.48
CA LYS A 525 -18.46 14.36 15.45
C LYS A 525 -18.68 14.00 13.99
N VAL A 526 -18.28 12.79 13.60
CA VAL A 526 -18.35 12.30 12.23
C VAL A 526 -19.55 11.37 12.09
N GLU A 527 -20.46 11.70 11.20
CA GLU A 527 -21.66 10.91 10.89
C GLU A 527 -21.74 10.66 9.37
N TYR A 528 -22.37 9.57 8.98
CA TYR A 528 -22.67 9.28 7.57
C TYR A 528 -24.13 8.84 7.48
N ASN A 529 -25.00 9.75 7.04
CA ASN A 529 -26.45 9.63 7.11
C ASN A 529 -27.07 9.24 5.74
N HIS A 530 -26.27 8.68 4.84
CA HIS A 530 -26.68 8.22 3.53
C HIS A 530 -26.76 6.69 3.47
N GLN A 531 -27.11 6.15 2.29
CA GLN A 531 -27.11 4.71 2.05
C GLN A 531 -25.75 4.09 2.38
N LYS A 532 -25.78 2.93 3.05
CA LYS A 532 -24.57 2.17 3.39
C LYS A 532 -23.74 1.88 2.14
N LEU A 533 -22.44 2.15 2.22
CA LEU A 533 -21.51 1.92 1.14
C LEU A 533 -20.97 0.49 1.17
N ASP A 534 -20.99 -0.16 0.03
CA ASP A 534 -20.20 -1.36 -0.21
C ASP A 534 -18.71 -1.01 -0.34
N TYR A 535 -17.84 -2.02 -0.31
CA TYR A 535 -16.42 -1.85 -0.58
C TYR A 535 -16.05 -2.43 -1.95
N VAL A 536 -15.18 -1.74 -2.66
CA VAL A 536 -14.67 -2.16 -3.97
C VAL A 536 -13.19 -1.82 -4.14
N MET A 537 -12.54 -2.50 -5.07
CA MET A 537 -11.18 -2.15 -5.52
C MET A 537 -11.22 -1.00 -6.53
N SER A 538 -11.04 0.26 -6.07
CA SER A 538 -11.07 1.44 -6.93
C SER A 538 -10.24 2.63 -6.42
N PRO A 539 -8.95 2.75 -6.70
CA PRO A 539 -7.97 1.72 -7.11
C PRO A 539 -7.56 0.79 -5.97
N MET A 540 -7.71 1.24 -4.72
CA MET A 540 -7.50 0.48 -3.49
C MET A 540 -8.84 -0.08 -2.99
N TYR A 541 -8.83 -0.94 -1.97
CA TYR A 541 -10.05 -1.44 -1.36
C TYR A 541 -10.63 -0.38 -0.42
N MET A 542 -11.74 0.21 -0.83
CA MET A 542 -12.31 1.39 -0.18
C MET A 542 -13.85 1.42 -0.27
N PRO A 543 -14.53 2.24 0.56
CA PRO A 543 -15.97 2.47 0.43
C PRO A 543 -16.31 3.00 -0.98
N ASN A 544 -17.32 2.40 -1.61
CA ASN A 544 -17.74 2.72 -2.98
C ASN A 544 -18.90 3.72 -2.98
N GLY A 545 -18.59 4.99 -3.04
CA GLY A 545 -19.58 6.05 -3.15
C GLY A 545 -19.07 7.40 -2.66
N PRO A 546 -19.92 8.43 -2.71
CA PRO A 546 -19.57 9.76 -2.25
C PRO A 546 -19.37 9.76 -0.73
N LEU A 547 -18.22 10.26 -0.28
CA LEU A 547 -17.89 10.35 1.14
C LEU A 547 -18.50 11.62 1.76
N LYS A 548 -19.82 11.74 1.71
CA LYS A 548 -20.58 12.86 2.29
C LYS A 548 -20.69 12.73 3.81
N PHE A 549 -19.56 12.84 4.50
CA PHE A 549 -19.59 12.88 5.96
C PHE A 549 -20.25 14.17 6.44
N LYS A 550 -21.12 14.04 7.45
CA LYS A 550 -21.54 15.18 8.25
C LYS A 550 -20.53 15.39 9.38
N LEU A 551 -19.92 16.58 9.40
CA LEU A 551 -18.88 16.96 10.35
C LEU A 551 -19.41 18.08 11.28
N THR A 552 -19.96 17.67 12.44
CA THR A 552 -20.44 18.60 13.46
C THR A 552 -19.28 18.96 14.37
N ASP A 553 -19.00 20.27 14.54
CA ASP A 553 -17.93 20.73 15.44
C ASP A 553 -18.19 20.25 16.87
N ARG A 554 -17.16 19.73 17.53
CA ARG A 554 -17.20 19.43 18.97
C ARG A 554 -16.80 20.68 19.75
N GLU A 555 -17.43 20.86 20.91
CA GLU A 555 -17.13 21.96 21.85
C GLU A 555 -15.78 21.78 22.55
#